data_29b8ea41dee988955d85348d60ca6902
#
_entry.id   29b8ea41dee988955d85348d60ca6902
#
_cell.length_a   1.000
_cell.length_b   1.000
_cell.length_c   1.000
_cell.angle_alpha   90.00
_cell.angle_beta   90.00
_cell.angle_gamma   90.00
#
_symmetry.space_group_name_H-M   'P 1'
#
loop_
_entity.id
_entity.type
_entity.pdbx_description
1 polymer ?
#
loop_
_entity_poly.entity_id
_entity_poly.type
_entity_poly.pdbx_seq_one_letter_code
_entity_poly.pdbx_strand_id
1 'polypeptide(L)'
;SILYALSNASKHPLARVLAQTLKQQGAELVALESIQEVPGLGVEAKFQNDIVRLGRADWVGAISSARTATFYRRGNAEAVEIEFVDNLRNGAQRLIAEFYDLGISVEILSGDTAAAVIDVADQLKISNFSAGVTPVEKYDRLRSLKADGHRVLMIGDGLNDTAALAEAHVSISPSSALDAARSASDIVFLGENLDQLLGLIPLA
;
A
#
# COMPACT_ATOMS: atom_id res chain seq x y z
N SER A 1 -23.98 2.37 8.63
CA SER A 1 -24.15 3.03 7.34
C SER A 1 -24.21 2.00 6.20
N ILE A 2 -24.88 2.34 5.10
CA ILE A 2 -24.99 1.47 3.91
C ILE A 2 -23.59 1.15 3.35
N LEU A 3 -22.75 2.17 3.25
CA LEU A 3 -21.38 2.02 2.74
C LEU A 3 -20.58 1.02 3.58
N TYR A 4 -20.71 1.08 4.90
CA TYR A 4 -20.05 0.12 5.78
C TYR A 4 -20.57 -1.32 5.55
N ALA A 5 -21.88 -1.50 5.40
CA ALA A 5 -22.47 -2.81 5.17
C ALA A 5 -22.01 -3.42 3.83
N LEU A 6 -21.95 -2.62 2.74
CA LEU A 6 -21.41 -3.05 1.44
C LEU A 6 -19.94 -3.40 1.52
N SER A 7 -19.11 -2.54 2.13
CA SER A 7 -17.67 -2.75 2.28
C SER A 7 -17.37 -4.03 3.07
N ASN A 8 -18.14 -4.28 4.13
CA ASN A 8 -17.99 -5.46 4.98
C ASN A 8 -18.41 -6.76 4.28
N ALA A 9 -19.25 -6.67 3.25
CA ALA A 9 -19.70 -7.82 2.47
C ALA A 9 -18.73 -8.24 1.35
N SER A 10 -17.77 -7.38 1.00
CA SER A 10 -16.80 -7.64 -0.05
C SER A 10 -15.50 -8.26 0.49
N LYS A 11 -14.90 -9.15 -0.31
CA LYS A 11 -13.56 -9.71 -0.04
C LYS A 11 -12.42 -8.88 -0.62
N HIS A 12 -12.74 -7.86 -1.41
CA HIS A 12 -11.73 -7.01 -2.06
C HIS A 12 -10.89 -6.24 -1.03
N PRO A 13 -9.55 -6.14 -1.19
CA PRO A 13 -8.67 -5.46 -0.24
C PRO A 13 -9.12 -4.02 0.09
N LEU A 14 -9.43 -3.20 -0.92
CA LEU A 14 -9.89 -1.83 -0.71
C LEU A 14 -11.19 -1.75 0.08
N ALA A 15 -12.14 -2.66 -0.17
CA ALA A 15 -13.38 -2.71 0.58
C ALA A 15 -13.15 -3.07 2.06
N ARG A 16 -12.19 -3.95 2.35
CA ARG A 16 -11.81 -4.29 3.74
C ARG A 16 -11.20 -3.10 4.48
N VAL A 17 -10.28 -2.36 3.82
CA VAL A 17 -9.71 -1.13 4.38
C VAL A 17 -10.82 -0.12 4.67
N LEU A 18 -11.73 0.10 3.71
CA LEU A 18 -12.87 0.99 3.88
C LEU A 18 -13.78 0.55 5.04
N ALA A 19 -14.09 -0.75 5.14
CA ALA A 19 -14.90 -1.28 6.23
C ALA A 19 -14.24 -1.05 7.59
N GLN A 20 -12.94 -1.28 7.70
CA GLN A 20 -12.18 -1.05 8.92
C GLN A 20 -12.18 0.43 9.32
N THR A 21 -11.94 1.33 8.38
CA THR A 21 -11.96 2.78 8.60
C THR A 21 -13.32 3.25 9.08
N LEU A 22 -14.40 2.83 8.40
CA LEU A 22 -15.76 3.20 8.78
C LEU A 22 -16.16 2.66 10.17
N LYS A 23 -15.70 1.45 10.51
CA LYS A 23 -15.89 0.88 11.84
C LYS A 23 -15.18 1.71 12.92
N GLN A 24 -13.94 2.13 12.68
CA GLN A 24 -13.19 2.98 13.60
C GLN A 24 -13.84 4.35 13.79
N GLN A 25 -14.53 4.86 12.77
CA GLN A 25 -15.32 6.10 12.82
C GLN A 25 -16.69 5.92 13.50
N GLY A 26 -16.99 4.75 14.03
CA GLY A 26 -18.24 4.48 14.72
C GLY A 26 -19.43 4.20 13.78
N ALA A 27 -19.19 3.85 12.51
CA ALA A 27 -20.27 3.49 11.61
C ALA A 27 -20.92 2.16 12.05
N GLU A 28 -22.25 2.16 12.14
CA GLU A 28 -23.02 0.96 12.43
C GLU A 28 -23.44 0.23 11.15
N LEU A 29 -23.51 -1.09 11.23
CA LEU A 29 -24.05 -1.93 10.15
C LEU A 29 -25.55 -1.70 10.02
N VAL A 30 -26.02 -1.60 8.77
CA VAL A 30 -27.42 -1.65 8.42
C VAL A 30 -27.72 -2.95 7.69
N ALA A 31 -28.93 -3.45 7.83
CA ALA A 31 -29.37 -4.62 7.09
C ALA A 31 -29.50 -4.28 5.60
N LEU A 32 -28.86 -5.08 4.76
CA LEU A 32 -28.98 -5.03 3.31
C LEU A 32 -29.61 -6.33 2.83
N GLU A 33 -30.39 -6.23 1.76
CA GLU A 33 -31.04 -7.38 1.12
C GLU A 33 -30.32 -7.73 -0.18
N SER A 34 -30.38 -9.02 -0.56
CA SER A 34 -29.86 -9.50 -1.85
C SER A 34 -28.41 -9.09 -2.13
N ILE A 35 -27.53 -9.21 -1.13
CA ILE A 35 -26.11 -8.86 -1.29
C ILE A 35 -25.47 -9.83 -2.29
N GLN A 36 -24.81 -9.29 -3.30
CA GLN A 36 -24.12 -10.04 -4.33
C GLN A 36 -22.76 -9.40 -4.65
N GLU A 37 -21.69 -10.19 -4.57
CA GLU A 37 -20.38 -9.78 -5.06
C GLU A 37 -20.29 -10.16 -6.55
N VAL A 38 -20.02 -9.16 -7.40
CA VAL A 38 -19.87 -9.32 -8.85
C VAL A 38 -18.37 -9.33 -9.16
N PRO A 39 -17.81 -10.49 -9.58
CA PRO A 39 -16.38 -10.63 -9.79
C PRO A 39 -15.80 -9.57 -10.74
N GLY A 40 -14.72 -8.90 -10.31
CA GLY A 40 -14.05 -7.87 -11.08
C GLY A 40 -14.77 -6.52 -11.16
N LEU A 41 -15.98 -6.38 -10.63
CA LEU A 41 -16.78 -5.16 -10.67
C LEU A 41 -17.00 -4.54 -9.28
N GLY A 42 -17.45 -5.33 -8.30
CA GLY A 42 -17.73 -4.82 -6.97
C GLY A 42 -18.82 -5.58 -6.24
N VAL A 43 -19.50 -4.93 -5.29
CA VAL A 43 -20.61 -5.49 -4.53
C VAL A 43 -21.87 -4.67 -4.73
N GLU A 44 -22.99 -5.35 -4.92
CA GLU A 44 -24.32 -4.79 -5.08
C GLU A 44 -25.25 -5.35 -4.00
N ALA A 45 -26.20 -4.55 -3.56
CA ALA A 45 -27.25 -4.97 -2.64
C ALA A 45 -28.50 -4.14 -2.84
N LYS A 46 -29.59 -4.53 -2.18
CA LYS A 46 -30.81 -3.72 -2.04
C LYS A 46 -30.87 -3.10 -0.65
N PHE A 47 -31.18 -1.84 -0.60
CA PHE A 47 -31.51 -1.12 0.63
C PHE A 47 -32.82 -0.35 0.43
N GLN A 48 -33.86 -0.76 1.11
CA GLN A 48 -35.23 -0.28 0.86
C GLN A 48 -35.64 -0.53 -0.60
N ASN A 49 -35.94 0.53 -1.36
CA ASN A 49 -36.32 0.44 -2.77
C ASN A 49 -35.15 0.73 -3.74
N ASP A 50 -33.96 1.00 -3.21
CA ASP A 50 -32.81 1.37 -4.01
C ASP A 50 -31.82 0.21 -4.18
N ILE A 51 -31.21 0.13 -5.36
CA ILE A 51 -29.99 -0.66 -5.56
C ILE A 51 -28.81 0.19 -5.08
N VAL A 52 -27.95 -0.41 -4.28
CA VAL A 52 -26.71 0.21 -3.78
C VAL A 52 -25.52 -0.56 -4.30
N ARG A 53 -24.51 0.15 -4.81
CA ARG A 53 -23.29 -0.43 -5.40
C ARG A 53 -22.05 0.19 -4.82
N LEU A 54 -21.02 -0.66 -4.65
CA LEU A 54 -19.67 -0.25 -4.30
C LEU A 54 -18.71 -1.00 -5.21
N GLY A 55 -17.90 -0.30 -6.00
CA GLY A 55 -16.99 -0.95 -6.93
C GLY A 55 -16.38 0.00 -7.97
N ARG A 56 -16.11 -0.56 -9.15
CA ARG A 56 -15.46 0.17 -10.25
C ARG A 56 -16.33 1.30 -10.78
N ALA A 57 -15.65 2.37 -11.26
CA ALA A 57 -16.30 3.56 -11.80
C ALA A 57 -17.30 3.24 -12.93
N ASP A 58 -16.86 2.50 -13.94
CA ASP A 58 -17.66 2.15 -15.12
C ASP A 58 -18.92 1.37 -14.76
N TRP A 59 -18.85 0.49 -13.78
CA TRP A 59 -19.98 -0.32 -13.32
C TRP A 59 -20.94 0.46 -12.41
N VAL A 60 -20.42 1.41 -11.64
CA VAL A 60 -21.23 2.29 -10.79
C VAL A 60 -21.81 3.46 -11.57
N GLY A 61 -21.33 3.70 -12.81
CA GLY A 61 -21.74 4.81 -13.66
C GLY A 61 -21.07 6.13 -13.30
N ALA A 62 -19.80 6.05 -12.92
CA ALA A 62 -18.92 7.18 -12.64
C ALA A 62 -17.79 7.27 -13.67
N ILE A 63 -17.08 8.39 -13.69
CA ILE A 63 -15.85 8.57 -14.47
C ILE A 63 -14.68 8.12 -13.57
N SER A 64 -13.79 7.28 -14.09
CA SER A 64 -12.62 6.82 -13.37
C SER A 64 -11.63 7.96 -13.16
N SER A 65 -11.12 8.10 -11.94
CA SER A 65 -9.97 8.95 -11.64
C SER A 65 -8.64 8.24 -11.95
N ALA A 66 -7.56 8.99 -12.00
CA ALA A 66 -6.21 8.45 -12.14
C ALA A 66 -5.66 7.83 -10.83
N ARG A 67 -6.39 7.99 -9.73
CA ARG A 67 -6.00 7.56 -8.40
C ARG A 67 -6.63 6.21 -8.03
N THR A 68 -6.07 5.55 -7.02
CA THR A 68 -6.67 4.35 -6.44
C THR A 68 -7.96 4.73 -5.73
N ALA A 69 -9.10 4.36 -6.31
CA ALA A 69 -10.41 4.71 -5.79
C ALA A 69 -11.41 3.57 -5.95
N THR A 70 -12.46 3.60 -5.14
CA THR A 70 -13.70 2.86 -5.35
C THR A 70 -14.87 3.83 -5.37
N PHE A 71 -15.95 3.43 -5.98
CA PHE A 71 -17.11 4.31 -6.19
C PHE A 71 -18.33 3.71 -5.53
N TYR A 72 -19.07 4.57 -4.85
CA TYR A 72 -20.34 4.21 -4.22
C TYR A 72 -21.50 4.92 -4.91
N ARG A 73 -22.60 4.20 -5.16
CA ARG A 73 -23.83 4.77 -5.69
C ARG A 73 -25.06 4.18 -5.00
N ARG A 74 -26.05 5.02 -4.73
CA ARG A 74 -27.35 4.61 -4.26
C ARG A 74 -28.44 5.00 -5.27
N GLY A 75 -29.14 4.00 -5.81
CA GLY A 75 -30.19 4.21 -6.81
C GLY A 75 -29.71 5.04 -8.00
N ASN A 76 -30.40 6.13 -8.27
CA ASN A 76 -30.06 7.08 -9.34
C ASN A 76 -29.29 8.31 -8.85
N ALA A 77 -28.83 8.33 -7.60
CA ALA A 77 -28.00 9.43 -7.09
C ALA A 77 -26.67 9.50 -7.83
N GLU A 78 -25.99 10.63 -7.72
CA GLU A 78 -24.62 10.78 -8.21
C GLU A 78 -23.70 9.81 -7.48
N ALA A 79 -22.75 9.25 -8.22
CA ALA A 79 -21.76 8.35 -7.64
C ALA A 79 -20.73 9.14 -6.82
N VAL A 80 -20.40 8.62 -5.65
CA VAL A 80 -19.39 9.19 -4.76
C VAL A 80 -18.09 8.43 -4.96
N GLU A 81 -17.03 9.15 -5.29
CA GLU A 81 -15.67 8.62 -5.34
C GLU A 81 -15.09 8.53 -3.94
N ILE A 82 -14.45 7.43 -3.64
CA ILE A 82 -13.75 7.17 -2.38
C ILE A 82 -12.31 6.87 -2.74
N GLU A 83 -11.46 7.86 -2.57
CA GLU A 83 -10.03 7.74 -2.82
C GLU A 83 -9.34 7.03 -1.66
N PHE A 84 -8.35 6.20 -2.00
CA PHE A 84 -7.45 5.59 -1.05
C PHE A 84 -6.10 6.29 -1.19
N VAL A 85 -5.64 6.84 -0.09
CA VAL A 85 -4.33 7.48 -0.01
C VAL A 85 -3.45 6.56 0.82
N ASP A 86 -2.33 6.15 0.25
CA ASP A 86 -1.33 5.42 1.00
C ASP A 86 -0.67 6.36 2.01
N ASN A 87 -0.88 6.07 3.28
CA ASN A 87 -0.20 6.80 4.33
C ASN A 87 1.20 6.23 4.51
N LEU A 88 2.19 7.10 4.53
CA LEU A 88 3.53 6.72 4.95
C LEU A 88 3.50 6.11 6.36
N ARG A 89 4.31 5.08 6.56
CA ARG A 89 4.50 4.53 7.91
C ARG A 89 5.04 5.62 8.84
N ASN A 90 4.57 5.60 10.09
CA ASN A 90 5.07 6.53 11.10
C ASN A 90 6.59 6.46 11.18
N GLY A 91 7.25 7.62 11.28
CA GLY A 91 8.71 7.71 11.34
C GLY A 91 9.42 7.66 9.99
N ALA A 92 8.73 7.39 8.85
CA ALA A 92 9.37 7.29 7.54
C ALA A 92 10.18 8.55 7.17
N GLN A 93 9.57 9.72 7.28
CA GLN A 93 10.25 10.98 6.96
C GLN A 93 11.49 11.22 7.82
N ARG A 94 11.40 10.89 9.12
CA ARG A 94 12.51 11.04 10.05
C ARG A 94 13.65 10.06 9.75
N LEU A 95 13.31 8.81 9.42
CA LEU A 95 14.31 7.80 9.03
C LEU A 95 15.06 8.22 7.78
N ILE A 96 14.37 8.72 6.76
CA ILE A 96 15.01 9.19 5.52
C ILE A 96 15.90 10.41 5.78
N ALA A 97 15.45 11.36 6.61
CA ALA A 97 16.27 12.52 7.00
C ALA A 97 17.56 12.08 7.70
N GLU A 98 17.48 11.12 8.62
CA GLU A 98 18.67 10.58 9.32
C GLU A 98 19.63 9.88 8.35
N PHE A 99 19.12 9.13 7.36
CA PHE A 99 19.98 8.56 6.33
C PHE A 99 20.75 9.64 5.56
N TYR A 100 20.09 10.72 5.18
CA TYR A 100 20.75 11.82 4.47
C TYR A 100 21.78 12.55 5.35
N ASP A 101 21.49 12.76 6.63
CA ASP A 101 22.42 13.38 7.59
C ASP A 101 23.68 12.53 7.80
N LEU A 102 23.56 11.21 7.65
CA LEU A 102 24.67 10.25 7.67
C LEU A 102 25.38 10.09 6.31
N GLY A 103 24.96 10.81 5.27
CA GLY A 103 25.52 10.70 3.93
C GLY A 103 25.09 9.44 3.17
N ILE A 104 24.02 8.76 3.62
CA ILE A 104 23.50 7.55 2.98
C ILE A 104 22.51 7.97 1.88
N SER A 105 22.77 7.51 0.66
CA SER A 105 21.84 7.69 -0.47
C SER A 105 20.64 6.79 -0.35
N VAL A 106 19.46 7.30 -0.67
CA VAL A 106 18.21 6.54 -0.63
C VAL A 106 17.60 6.47 -2.02
N GLU A 107 17.09 5.29 -2.39
CA GLU A 107 16.41 5.02 -3.65
C GLU A 107 15.12 4.23 -3.40
N ILE A 108 14.03 4.58 -4.11
CA ILE A 108 12.77 3.82 -4.10
C ILE A 108 12.72 2.92 -5.33
N LEU A 109 12.52 1.61 -5.12
CA LEU A 109 12.26 0.63 -6.17
C LEU A 109 10.86 0.02 -5.95
N SER A 110 9.85 0.48 -6.69
CA SER A 110 8.47 0.02 -6.51
C SER A 110 7.88 -0.58 -7.78
N GLY A 111 7.08 -1.63 -7.61
CA GLY A 111 6.24 -2.18 -8.67
C GLY A 111 4.98 -1.37 -8.95
N ASP A 112 4.70 -0.34 -8.15
CA ASP A 112 3.52 0.51 -8.26
C ASP A 112 3.59 1.46 -9.46
N THR A 113 2.46 2.12 -9.72
CA THR A 113 2.36 3.11 -10.80
C THR A 113 3.27 4.32 -10.54
N ALA A 114 3.71 4.97 -11.63
CA ALA A 114 4.56 6.15 -11.52
C ALA A 114 3.94 7.26 -10.65
N ALA A 115 2.63 7.49 -10.74
CA ALA A 115 1.94 8.49 -9.93
C ALA A 115 2.04 8.19 -8.42
N ALA A 116 1.82 6.94 -8.01
CA ALA A 116 1.91 6.53 -6.61
C ALA A 116 3.35 6.66 -6.07
N VAL A 117 4.34 6.27 -6.87
CA VAL A 117 5.76 6.36 -6.47
C VAL A 117 6.23 7.82 -6.37
N ILE A 118 5.81 8.69 -7.28
CA ILE A 118 6.11 10.12 -7.24
C ILE A 118 5.54 10.75 -5.96
N ASP A 119 4.27 10.46 -5.65
CA ASP A 119 3.63 10.97 -4.43
C ASP A 119 4.42 10.61 -3.15
N VAL A 120 4.88 9.35 -3.04
CA VAL A 120 5.70 8.90 -1.91
C VAL A 120 7.08 9.55 -1.93
N ALA A 121 7.73 9.61 -3.09
CA ALA A 121 9.04 10.21 -3.26
C ALA A 121 9.05 11.70 -2.85
N ASP A 122 8.04 12.46 -3.27
CA ASP A 122 7.87 13.87 -2.92
C ASP A 122 7.64 14.05 -1.41
N GLN A 123 6.78 13.24 -0.79
CA GLN A 123 6.53 13.29 0.65
C GLN A 123 7.79 12.97 1.48
N LEU A 124 8.64 12.06 0.99
CA LEU A 124 9.89 11.65 1.64
C LEU A 124 11.10 12.47 1.20
N LYS A 125 10.94 13.35 0.21
CA LYS A 125 12.02 14.14 -0.42
C LYS A 125 13.12 13.25 -1.02
N ILE A 126 12.74 12.11 -1.59
CA ILE A 126 13.65 11.18 -2.26
C ILE A 126 13.66 11.53 -3.76
N SER A 127 14.82 11.87 -4.30
CA SER A 127 14.99 12.21 -5.71
C SER A 127 15.24 11.00 -6.62
N ASN A 128 15.74 9.89 -6.06
CA ASN A 128 16.04 8.68 -6.82
C ASN A 128 14.91 7.68 -6.63
N PHE A 129 14.15 7.43 -7.69
CA PHE A 129 13.09 6.43 -7.64
C PHE A 129 12.84 5.77 -9.00
N SER A 130 12.35 4.53 -8.98
CA SER A 130 11.91 3.78 -10.14
C SER A 130 10.55 3.15 -9.86
N ALA A 131 9.60 3.35 -10.79
CA ALA A 131 8.24 2.85 -10.72
C ALA A 131 8.01 1.71 -11.72
N GLY A 132 7.04 0.83 -11.46
CA GLY A 132 6.72 -0.30 -12.32
C GLY A 132 7.82 -1.36 -12.40
N VAL A 133 8.69 -1.41 -11.38
CA VAL A 133 9.88 -2.28 -11.34
C VAL A 133 9.46 -3.70 -10.99
N THR A 134 9.87 -4.66 -11.83
CA THR A 134 9.66 -6.08 -11.58
C THR A 134 10.59 -6.62 -10.49
N PRO A 135 10.30 -7.80 -9.89
CA PRO A 135 11.18 -8.44 -8.92
C PRO A 135 12.60 -8.69 -9.46
N VAL A 136 12.72 -9.04 -10.75
CA VAL A 136 14.00 -9.27 -11.41
C VAL A 136 14.79 -7.97 -11.54
N GLU A 137 14.15 -6.88 -11.95
CA GLU A 137 14.80 -5.57 -12.06
C GLU A 137 15.25 -5.03 -10.70
N LYS A 138 14.48 -5.27 -9.62
CA LYS A 138 14.93 -4.94 -8.25
C LYS A 138 16.20 -5.69 -7.89
N TYR A 139 16.23 -7.00 -8.12
CA TYR A 139 17.40 -7.83 -7.88
C TYR A 139 18.62 -7.36 -8.69
N ASP A 140 18.45 -7.12 -9.99
CA ASP A 140 19.52 -6.66 -10.87
C ASP A 140 20.07 -5.28 -10.45
N ARG A 141 19.20 -4.39 -10.00
CA ARG A 141 19.61 -3.08 -9.47
C ARG A 141 20.50 -3.22 -8.24
N LEU A 142 20.15 -4.08 -7.29
CA LEU A 142 20.99 -4.33 -6.12
C LEU A 142 22.36 -4.92 -6.51
N ARG A 143 22.37 -5.86 -7.45
CA ARG A 143 23.62 -6.43 -7.97
C ARG A 143 24.52 -5.37 -8.61
N SER A 144 23.93 -4.46 -9.40
CA SER A 144 24.69 -3.36 -10.01
C SER A 144 25.30 -2.47 -8.93
N LEU A 145 24.54 -2.05 -7.94
CA LEU A 145 25.04 -1.24 -6.82
C LEU A 145 26.21 -1.92 -6.08
N LYS A 146 26.10 -3.23 -5.85
CA LYS A 146 27.17 -4.01 -5.22
C LYS A 146 28.40 -4.10 -6.10
N ALA A 147 28.24 -4.30 -7.41
CA ALA A 147 29.34 -4.33 -8.37
C ALA A 147 30.09 -2.98 -8.46
N ASP A 148 29.35 -1.88 -8.26
CA ASP A 148 29.90 -0.53 -8.19
C ASP A 148 30.56 -0.21 -6.83
N GLY A 149 30.62 -1.20 -5.91
CA GLY A 149 31.27 -1.08 -4.61
C GLY A 149 30.40 -0.50 -3.50
N HIS A 150 29.11 -0.30 -3.73
CA HIS A 150 28.19 0.19 -2.69
C HIS A 150 27.82 -0.89 -1.68
N ARG A 151 27.68 -0.50 -0.42
CA ARG A 151 27.04 -1.33 0.61
C ARG A 151 25.56 -1.01 0.63
N VAL A 152 24.72 -2.03 0.42
CA VAL A 152 23.29 -1.86 0.21
C VAL A 152 22.51 -2.39 1.39
N LEU A 153 21.67 -1.54 1.98
CA LEU A 153 20.59 -1.90 2.88
C LEU A 153 19.30 -1.96 2.06
N MET A 154 18.57 -3.07 2.12
CA MET A 154 17.24 -3.22 1.52
C MET A 154 16.17 -3.28 2.60
N ILE A 155 15.13 -2.47 2.44
CA ILE A 155 13.94 -2.52 3.30
C ILE A 155 12.75 -2.87 2.40
N GLY A 156 12.04 -3.97 2.70
CA GLY A 156 10.93 -4.44 1.89
C GLY A 156 9.97 -5.33 2.67
N ASP A 157 8.71 -5.42 2.23
CA ASP A 157 7.65 -6.19 2.90
C ASP A 157 6.89 -7.16 1.98
N GLY A 158 7.15 -7.11 0.69
CA GLY A 158 6.46 -7.88 -0.32
C GLY A 158 7.10 -9.22 -0.68
N LEU A 159 6.29 -10.14 -1.20
CA LEU A 159 6.78 -11.37 -1.81
C LEU A 159 7.73 -11.08 -2.97
N ASN A 160 7.48 -10.00 -3.69
CA ASN A 160 8.26 -9.54 -4.84
C ASN A 160 9.64 -9.01 -4.45
N ASP A 161 9.90 -8.77 -3.17
CA ASP A 161 11.18 -8.25 -2.66
C ASP A 161 12.12 -9.35 -2.16
N THR A 162 11.66 -10.60 -2.08
CA THR A 162 12.40 -11.73 -1.48
C THR A 162 13.79 -11.90 -2.07
N ALA A 163 13.92 -11.87 -3.41
CA ALA A 163 15.21 -12.01 -4.08
C ALA A 163 16.13 -10.81 -3.84
N ALA A 164 15.58 -9.59 -3.84
CA ALA A 164 16.32 -8.37 -3.56
C ALA A 164 16.76 -8.29 -2.09
N LEU A 165 15.90 -8.70 -1.14
CA LEU A 165 16.25 -8.79 0.28
C LEU A 165 17.43 -9.75 0.51
N ALA A 166 17.40 -10.94 -0.10
CA ALA A 166 18.48 -11.92 -0.01
C ALA A 166 19.78 -11.46 -0.69
N GLU A 167 19.70 -10.60 -1.71
CA GLU A 167 20.88 -10.07 -2.43
C GLU A 167 21.54 -8.91 -1.67
N ALA A 168 20.83 -8.18 -0.82
CA ALA A 168 21.36 -7.03 -0.09
C ALA A 168 22.53 -7.41 0.84
N HIS A 169 23.31 -6.42 1.29
CA HIS A 169 24.32 -6.64 2.34
C HIS A 169 23.66 -6.75 3.73
N VAL A 170 22.61 -5.98 3.93
CA VAL A 170 21.73 -6.05 5.09
C VAL A 170 20.31 -5.88 4.59
N SER A 171 19.39 -6.69 5.09
CA SER A 171 17.99 -6.65 4.72
C SER A 171 17.06 -6.55 5.93
N ILE A 172 16.03 -5.74 5.81
CA ILE A 172 15.05 -5.49 6.87
C ILE A 172 13.64 -5.68 6.33
N SER A 173 12.80 -6.40 7.06
CA SER A 173 11.36 -6.45 6.80
C SER A 173 10.53 -6.19 8.05
N PRO A 174 9.32 -5.63 7.92
CA PRO A 174 8.40 -5.51 9.05
C PRO A 174 7.79 -6.87 9.42
N SER A 175 7.39 -7.04 10.67
CA SER A 175 6.69 -8.25 11.13
C SER A 175 5.36 -8.48 10.41
N SER A 176 4.76 -7.44 9.84
CA SER A 176 3.57 -7.50 8.98
C SER A 176 3.85 -8.00 7.56
N ALA A 177 5.13 -8.15 7.16
CA ALA A 177 5.51 -8.68 5.87
C ALA A 177 5.08 -10.15 5.70
N LEU A 178 4.99 -10.59 4.44
CA LEU A 178 4.73 -11.98 4.12
C LEU A 178 5.86 -12.88 4.63
N ASP A 179 5.51 -14.12 4.99
CA ASP A 179 6.46 -15.09 5.57
C ASP A 179 7.73 -15.28 4.73
N ALA A 180 7.61 -15.26 3.41
CA ALA A 180 8.75 -15.36 2.51
C ALA A 180 9.73 -14.18 2.62
N ALA A 181 9.20 -12.94 2.71
CA ALA A 181 10.02 -11.74 2.88
C ALA A 181 10.70 -11.73 4.25
N ARG A 182 9.98 -12.10 5.31
CA ARG A 182 10.55 -12.22 6.67
C ARG A 182 11.65 -13.26 6.74
N SER A 183 11.48 -14.40 6.05
CA SER A 183 12.49 -15.46 6.01
C SER A 183 13.73 -15.10 5.20
N ALA A 184 13.61 -14.16 4.25
CA ALA A 184 14.71 -13.68 3.42
C ALA A 184 15.46 -12.49 4.04
N SER A 185 14.96 -11.93 5.15
CA SER A 185 15.52 -10.74 5.79
C SER A 185 16.44 -11.10 6.96
N ASP A 186 17.53 -10.35 7.11
CA ASP A 186 18.45 -10.46 8.25
C ASP A 186 17.79 -9.95 9.54
N ILE A 187 16.95 -8.91 9.41
CA ILE A 187 16.31 -8.24 10.53
C ILE A 187 14.80 -8.17 10.27
N VAL A 188 14.02 -8.57 11.26
CA VAL A 188 12.57 -8.36 11.28
C VAL A 188 12.23 -7.39 12.40
N PHE A 189 11.74 -6.19 12.07
CA PHE A 189 11.34 -5.24 13.11
C PHE A 189 9.88 -5.45 13.54
N LEU A 190 9.66 -5.35 14.85
CA LEU A 190 8.34 -5.54 15.46
C LEU A 190 7.67 -4.18 15.60
N GLY A 191 6.61 -3.94 14.84
CA GLY A 191 5.83 -2.71 14.94
C GLY A 191 5.63 -2.01 13.61
N GLU A 192 4.86 -0.92 13.65
CA GLU A 192 4.49 -0.13 12.47
C GLU A 192 5.28 1.17 12.34
N ASN A 193 6.06 1.52 13.37
CA ASN A 193 6.81 2.77 13.43
C ASN A 193 8.28 2.56 13.04
N LEU A 194 8.69 3.21 11.95
CA LEU A 194 10.06 3.14 11.41
C LEU A 194 11.09 3.89 12.29
N ASP A 195 10.68 4.70 13.27
CA ASP A 195 11.62 5.30 14.25
C ASP A 195 12.42 4.25 15.01
N GLN A 196 11.91 3.02 15.12
CA GLN A 196 12.64 1.92 15.76
C GLN A 196 13.93 1.55 15.02
N LEU A 197 14.01 1.82 13.72
CA LEU A 197 15.19 1.56 12.91
C LEU A 197 16.30 2.59 13.12
N LEU A 198 15.98 3.78 13.66
CA LEU A 198 16.97 4.83 13.95
C LEU A 198 18.06 4.34 14.92
N GLY A 199 17.71 3.47 15.86
CA GLY A 199 18.66 2.89 16.81
C GLY A 199 19.62 1.86 16.22
N LEU A 200 19.37 1.35 15.01
CA LEU A 200 20.22 0.35 14.36
C LEU A 200 21.30 0.98 13.48
N ILE A 201 21.10 2.21 13.00
CA ILE A 201 21.98 2.87 12.03
C ILE A 201 23.40 3.13 12.58
N PRO A 202 23.60 3.58 13.83
CA PRO A 202 24.95 3.84 14.36
C PRO A 202 25.78 2.56 14.61
N LEU A 203 25.18 1.38 14.48
CA LEU A 203 25.81 0.09 14.78
C LEU A 203 26.31 -0.63 13.51
N ALA A 204 26.06 -0.09 12.34
CA ALA A 204 26.45 -0.63 11.03
C ALA A 204 27.58 0.16 10.40
#